data_7322fcd677ac499e23b2e82935c58a3b
#
_entry.id   7322fcd677ac499e23b2e82935c58a3b
#
_cell.length_a   1.000
_cell.length_b   1.000
_cell.length_c   1.000
_cell.angle_alpha   90.00
_cell.angle_beta   90.00
_cell.angle_gamma   90.00
#
_symmetry.space_group_name_H-M   'P 1'
#
loop_
_entity.id
_entity.type
_entity.pdbx_description
1 polymer ?
#
loop_
_entity_poly.entity_id
_entity_poly.type
_entity_poly.pdbx_seq_one_letter_code
_entity_poly.pdbx_strand_id
1 'polypeptide(L)'
;YEIGSGLVGSEMCIRDSRYFVPFYRSQDSISAYSFLENRFGPWARIYASSCYLLTQIARTGSILYLLALPMNVLLGWHIQTIIVVTSVAIVLYSMLGGMKAVIWTEAIQGIILIGGALVCMFILLFDMPGGPVQTFSIAMEDGKFSLGSFGSSLSESTFWVCLIYGIFTNLQNYGIDQSYVQRYHTAKNEKEAKFSALFGGYLFIPVSAVFFMIGTGPVSYTHLTLP
;
A
#
# COMPACT_ATOMS: atom_id res chain seq x y z
N TYR A 1 12.84 7.10 6.23
CA TYR A 1 12.29 7.45 4.90
C TYR A 1 10.78 7.22 4.83
N GLU A 2 10.29 6.08 5.27
CA GLU A 2 8.87 5.71 5.17
C GLU A 2 7.96 6.47 6.14
N ILE A 3 8.45 6.92 7.29
CA ILE A 3 7.67 7.69 8.26
C ILE A 3 7.28 9.07 7.68
N GLY A 4 8.21 9.74 7.01
CA GLY A 4 7.94 11.02 6.35
C GLY A 4 6.92 10.90 5.23
N SER A 5 7.03 9.86 4.38
CA SER A 5 6.05 9.59 3.32
C SER A 5 4.69 9.18 3.87
N GLY A 6 4.64 8.48 5.02
CA GLY A 6 3.42 8.11 5.71
C GLY A 6 2.65 9.32 6.27
N LEU A 7 3.35 10.25 6.89
CA LEU A 7 2.74 11.50 7.42
C LEU A 7 2.18 12.38 6.29
N VAL A 8 2.96 12.56 5.22
CA VAL A 8 2.51 13.30 4.03
C VAL A 8 1.33 12.58 3.37
N GLY A 9 1.36 11.24 3.33
CA GLY A 9 0.27 10.43 2.81
C GLY A 9 -1.04 10.64 3.58
N SER A 10 -1.00 10.76 4.90
CA SER A 10 -2.21 10.95 5.71
C SER A 10 -2.81 12.34 5.55
N GLU A 11 -2.00 13.41 5.50
CA GLU A 11 -2.50 14.76 5.24
C GLU A 11 -3.12 14.90 3.84
N MET A 12 -2.51 14.28 2.83
CA MET A 12 -3.06 14.24 1.48
C MET A 12 -4.35 13.43 1.43
N CYS A 13 -4.44 12.30 2.14
CA CYS A 13 -5.68 11.52 2.22
C CYS A 13 -6.85 12.31 2.80
N ILE A 14 -6.62 13.18 3.80
CA ILE A 14 -7.63 14.08 4.37
C ILE A 14 -8.12 15.09 3.31
N ARG A 15 -7.20 15.68 2.58
CA ARG A 15 -7.52 16.65 1.52
C ARG A 15 -8.21 15.96 0.35
N ASP A 16 -7.72 14.80 -0.07
CA ASP A 16 -8.24 14.04 -1.20
C ASP A 16 -9.65 13.49 -0.91
N SER A 17 -9.92 12.98 0.30
CA SER A 17 -11.26 12.53 0.68
C SER A 17 -12.29 13.67 0.64
N ARG A 18 -11.87 14.91 0.86
CA ARG A 18 -12.77 16.08 0.84
C ARG A 18 -13.13 16.53 -0.56
N TYR A 19 -12.21 16.35 -1.53
CA TYR A 19 -12.39 16.82 -2.91
C TYR A 19 -12.76 15.69 -3.87
N PHE A 20 -12.01 14.59 -3.88
CA PHE A 20 -12.21 13.52 -4.86
C PHE A 20 -13.43 12.64 -4.58
N VAL A 21 -13.73 12.33 -3.32
CA VAL A 21 -14.91 11.52 -2.99
C VAL A 21 -16.20 12.19 -3.46
N PRO A 22 -16.50 13.49 -3.13
CA PRO A 22 -17.71 14.11 -3.63
C PRO A 22 -17.68 14.29 -5.15
N PHE A 23 -16.53 14.61 -5.75
CA PHE A 23 -16.38 14.75 -7.19
C PHE A 23 -16.78 13.47 -7.93
N TYR A 24 -16.22 12.31 -7.57
CA TYR A 24 -16.56 11.06 -8.24
C TYR A 24 -17.96 10.58 -7.94
N ARG A 25 -18.48 10.80 -6.74
CA ARG A 25 -19.87 10.44 -6.40
C ARG A 25 -20.91 11.33 -7.05
N SER A 26 -20.56 12.52 -7.45
CA SER A 26 -21.46 13.39 -8.24
C SER A 26 -21.51 13.03 -9.73
N GLN A 27 -20.59 12.19 -10.20
CA GLN A 27 -20.57 11.69 -11.58
C GLN A 27 -21.47 10.46 -11.68
N ASP A 28 -22.33 10.39 -12.68
CA ASP A 28 -23.20 9.24 -12.97
C ASP A 28 -22.44 8.01 -13.51
N SER A 29 -21.13 8.09 -13.67
CA SER A 29 -20.31 7.03 -14.22
C SER A 29 -19.39 6.40 -13.18
N ILE A 30 -19.33 5.06 -13.18
CA ILE A 30 -18.48 4.26 -12.30
C ILE A 30 -16.98 4.35 -12.70
N SER A 31 -16.67 4.81 -13.91
CA SER A 31 -15.32 4.89 -14.41
C SER A 31 -14.68 6.26 -14.15
N ALA A 32 -13.50 6.24 -13.50
CA ALA A 32 -12.69 7.44 -13.30
C ALA A 32 -12.31 8.15 -14.61
N TYR A 33 -12.28 7.42 -15.73
CA TYR A 33 -11.83 7.91 -17.03
C TYR A 33 -12.96 8.48 -17.92
N SER A 34 -14.22 8.36 -17.52
CA SER A 34 -15.34 8.93 -18.26
C SER A 34 -15.33 10.46 -18.27
N PHE A 35 -14.74 11.09 -17.26
CA PHE A 35 -14.50 12.52 -17.27
C PHE A 35 -13.56 12.97 -18.40
N LEU A 36 -12.53 12.16 -18.70
CA LEU A 36 -11.63 12.43 -19.82
C LEU A 36 -12.36 12.30 -21.17
N GLU A 37 -13.27 11.34 -21.30
CA GLU A 37 -14.08 11.18 -22.51
C GLU A 37 -14.93 12.40 -22.79
N ASN A 38 -15.60 12.92 -21.77
CA ASN A 38 -16.45 14.10 -21.90
C ASN A 38 -15.67 15.39 -22.27
N ARG A 39 -14.39 15.46 -21.89
CA ARG A 39 -13.56 16.65 -22.11
C ARG A 39 -12.66 16.57 -23.35
N PHE A 40 -12.11 15.40 -23.63
CA PHE A 40 -11.08 15.19 -24.67
C PHE A 40 -11.50 14.18 -25.73
N GLY A 41 -12.67 13.57 -25.60
CA GLY A 41 -13.18 12.57 -26.52
C GLY A 41 -12.81 11.12 -26.16
N PRO A 42 -13.38 10.14 -26.88
CA PRO A 42 -13.29 8.72 -26.52
C PRO A 42 -11.86 8.15 -26.59
N TRP A 43 -11.00 8.70 -27.44
CA TRP A 43 -9.61 8.24 -27.54
C TRP A 43 -8.82 8.44 -26.24
N ALA A 44 -9.07 9.54 -25.51
CA ALA A 44 -8.40 9.85 -24.25
C ALA A 44 -8.78 8.85 -23.17
N ARG A 45 -10.05 8.43 -23.11
CA ARG A 45 -10.51 7.36 -22.23
C ARG A 45 -9.85 6.03 -22.56
N ILE A 46 -9.79 5.64 -23.83
CA ILE A 46 -9.18 4.38 -24.29
C ILE A 46 -7.69 4.36 -23.91
N TYR A 47 -6.98 5.45 -24.19
CA TYR A 47 -5.56 5.57 -23.86
C TYR A 47 -5.31 5.43 -22.34
N ALA A 48 -6.02 6.21 -21.52
CA ALA A 48 -5.86 6.17 -20.07
C ALA A 48 -6.21 4.80 -19.49
N SER A 49 -7.30 4.17 -19.95
CA SER A 49 -7.70 2.83 -19.52
C SER A 49 -6.68 1.77 -19.94
N SER A 50 -6.10 1.86 -21.12
CA SER A 50 -5.08 0.92 -21.59
C SER A 50 -3.80 1.03 -20.78
N CYS A 51 -3.33 2.24 -20.49
CA CYS A 51 -2.17 2.48 -19.62
C CYS A 51 -2.42 1.94 -18.21
N TYR A 52 -3.62 2.16 -17.67
CA TYR A 52 -4.01 1.63 -16.36
C TYR A 52 -3.98 0.10 -16.34
N LEU A 53 -4.61 -0.56 -17.33
CA LEU A 53 -4.63 -2.03 -17.43
C LEU A 53 -3.22 -2.62 -17.53
N LEU A 54 -2.35 -2.04 -18.36
CA LEU A 54 -0.97 -2.49 -18.48
C LEU A 54 -0.22 -2.38 -17.14
N THR A 55 -0.39 -1.25 -16.45
CA THR A 55 0.21 -1.04 -15.12
C THR A 55 -0.31 -2.06 -14.11
N GLN A 56 -1.60 -2.35 -14.10
CA GLN A 56 -2.20 -3.32 -13.19
C GLN A 56 -1.75 -4.76 -13.49
N ILE A 57 -1.60 -5.13 -14.75
CA ILE A 57 -1.05 -6.45 -15.13
C ILE A 57 0.38 -6.59 -14.64
N ALA A 58 1.23 -5.60 -14.89
CA ALA A 58 2.63 -5.62 -14.43
C ALA A 58 2.71 -5.68 -12.88
N ARG A 59 1.92 -4.86 -12.19
CA ARG A 59 1.85 -4.81 -10.72
C ARG A 59 1.41 -6.16 -10.14
N THR A 60 0.32 -6.73 -10.67
CA THR A 60 -0.21 -8.03 -10.21
C THR A 60 0.79 -9.15 -10.44
N GLY A 61 1.44 -9.18 -11.61
CA GLY A 61 2.48 -10.16 -11.90
C GLY A 61 3.65 -10.09 -10.91
N SER A 62 4.12 -8.88 -10.59
CA SER A 62 5.18 -8.67 -9.61
C SER A 62 4.77 -9.13 -8.20
N ILE A 63 3.55 -8.82 -7.76
CA ILE A 63 3.04 -9.22 -6.45
C ILE A 63 2.91 -10.74 -6.36
N LEU A 64 2.37 -11.40 -7.39
CA LEU A 64 2.24 -12.87 -7.43
C LEU A 64 3.59 -13.56 -7.42
N TYR A 65 4.57 -13.02 -8.13
CA TYR A 65 5.94 -13.54 -8.11
C TYR A 65 6.58 -13.41 -6.71
N LEU A 66 6.48 -12.23 -6.08
CA LEU A 66 6.99 -12.01 -4.72
C LEU A 66 6.31 -12.90 -3.69
N LEU A 67 5.00 -13.19 -3.84
CA LEU A 67 4.28 -14.13 -3.00
C LEU A 67 4.77 -15.58 -3.23
N ALA A 68 5.07 -15.94 -4.46
CA ALA A 68 5.48 -17.29 -4.80
C ALA A 68 6.87 -17.66 -4.26
N LEU A 69 7.76 -16.68 -4.07
CA LEU A 69 9.12 -16.93 -3.54
C LEU A 69 9.11 -17.59 -2.14
N PRO A 70 8.50 -17.00 -1.10
CA PRO A 70 8.47 -17.61 0.22
C PRO A 70 7.64 -18.92 0.23
N MET A 71 6.58 -19.00 -0.57
CA MET A 71 5.80 -20.22 -0.70
C MET A 71 6.58 -21.36 -1.34
N ASN A 72 7.44 -21.07 -2.31
CA ASN A 72 8.35 -22.07 -2.89
C ASN A 72 9.31 -22.62 -1.83
N VAL A 73 9.87 -21.75 -0.98
CA VAL A 73 10.79 -22.17 0.10
C VAL A 73 10.08 -23.00 1.18
N LEU A 74 8.85 -22.60 1.55
CA LEU A 74 8.10 -23.25 2.63
C LEU A 74 7.45 -24.56 2.19
N LEU A 75 6.87 -24.62 1.00
CA LEU A 75 6.09 -25.75 0.50
C LEU A 75 6.86 -26.64 -0.50
N GLY A 76 7.99 -26.18 -1.01
CA GLY A 76 8.76 -26.89 -2.05
C GLY A 76 8.09 -26.94 -3.42
N TRP A 77 7.02 -26.19 -3.64
CA TRP A 77 6.29 -26.17 -4.91
C TRP A 77 6.98 -25.30 -5.96
N HIS A 78 6.86 -25.65 -7.21
CA HIS A 78 7.37 -24.81 -8.29
C HIS A 78 6.65 -23.46 -8.33
N ILE A 79 7.41 -22.38 -8.53
CA ILE A 79 6.91 -20.99 -8.56
C ILE A 79 5.75 -20.84 -9.54
N GLN A 80 5.86 -21.44 -10.73
CA GLN A 80 4.81 -21.37 -11.75
C GLN A 80 3.50 -22.00 -11.26
N THR A 81 3.56 -23.16 -10.57
CA THR A 81 2.37 -23.83 -10.03
C THR A 81 1.68 -22.96 -8.98
N ILE A 82 2.46 -22.34 -8.09
CA ILE A 82 1.92 -21.44 -7.06
C ILE A 82 1.20 -20.26 -7.71
N ILE A 83 1.84 -19.62 -8.70
CA ILE A 83 1.24 -18.47 -9.41
C ILE A 83 -0.07 -18.86 -10.10
N VAL A 84 -0.10 -19.99 -10.80
CA VAL A 84 -1.31 -20.45 -11.50
C VAL A 84 -2.43 -20.77 -10.51
N VAL A 85 -2.16 -21.55 -9.48
CA VAL A 85 -3.17 -21.94 -8.48
C VAL A 85 -3.73 -20.73 -7.76
N THR A 86 -2.89 -19.81 -7.30
CA THR A 86 -3.33 -18.59 -6.60
C THR A 86 -4.10 -17.67 -7.54
N SER A 87 -3.66 -17.50 -8.79
CA SER A 87 -4.37 -16.67 -9.78
C SER A 87 -5.76 -17.22 -10.08
N VAL A 88 -5.88 -18.53 -10.33
CA VAL A 88 -7.16 -19.19 -10.59
C VAL A 88 -8.10 -19.03 -9.38
N ALA A 89 -7.60 -19.27 -8.16
CA ALA A 89 -8.40 -19.09 -6.94
C ALA A 89 -8.93 -17.66 -6.81
N ILE A 90 -8.06 -16.66 -7.02
CA ILE A 90 -8.43 -15.23 -6.95
C ILE A 90 -9.50 -14.89 -7.99
N VAL A 91 -9.31 -15.33 -9.24
CA VAL A 91 -10.28 -15.08 -10.31
C VAL A 91 -11.63 -15.71 -9.99
N LEU A 92 -11.64 -16.96 -9.54
CA LEU A 92 -12.88 -17.68 -9.22
C LEU A 92 -13.69 -16.98 -8.13
N TYR A 93 -13.08 -16.66 -6.98
CA TYR A 93 -13.84 -16.01 -5.90
C TYR A 93 -14.26 -14.58 -6.27
N SER A 94 -13.44 -13.86 -7.04
CA SER A 94 -13.77 -12.50 -7.48
C SER A 94 -14.93 -12.48 -8.48
N MET A 95 -14.96 -13.44 -9.40
CA MET A 95 -16.06 -13.56 -10.37
C MET A 95 -17.38 -13.99 -9.70
N LEU A 96 -17.33 -14.95 -8.78
CA LEU A 96 -18.52 -15.45 -8.10
C LEU A 96 -19.09 -14.47 -7.07
N GLY A 97 -18.22 -13.77 -6.34
CA GLY A 97 -18.64 -12.92 -5.23
C GLY A 97 -18.71 -11.42 -5.54
N GLY A 98 -18.16 -11.01 -6.68
CA GLY A 98 -18.14 -9.60 -7.09
C GLY A 98 -17.43 -8.68 -6.10
N MET A 99 -17.69 -7.37 -6.19
CA MET A 99 -17.03 -6.35 -5.36
C MET A 99 -17.25 -6.54 -3.85
N LYS A 100 -18.41 -7.04 -3.44
CA LYS A 100 -18.70 -7.29 -2.01
C LYS A 100 -17.78 -8.36 -1.42
N ALA A 101 -17.58 -9.47 -2.13
CA ALA A 101 -16.69 -10.54 -1.67
C ALA A 101 -15.23 -10.04 -1.60
N VAL A 102 -14.79 -9.26 -2.57
CA VAL A 102 -13.43 -8.69 -2.57
C VAL A 102 -13.22 -7.80 -1.34
N ILE A 103 -14.15 -6.88 -1.04
CA ILE A 103 -14.06 -6.01 0.13
C ILE A 103 -14.01 -6.81 1.44
N TRP A 104 -14.83 -7.85 1.59
CA TRP A 104 -14.83 -8.69 2.80
C TRP A 104 -13.54 -9.50 2.94
N THR A 105 -13.04 -10.09 1.85
CA THR A 105 -11.78 -10.84 1.88
C THR A 105 -10.59 -9.92 2.20
N GLU A 106 -10.54 -8.73 1.61
CA GLU A 106 -9.50 -7.74 1.93
C GLU A 106 -9.56 -7.27 3.39
N ALA A 107 -10.75 -7.08 3.95
CA ALA A 107 -10.90 -6.70 5.35
C ALA A 107 -10.38 -7.80 6.30
N ILE A 108 -10.73 -9.06 6.05
CA ILE A 108 -10.23 -10.19 6.84
C ILE A 108 -8.72 -10.33 6.68
N GLN A 109 -8.21 -10.26 5.46
CA GLN A 109 -6.76 -10.31 5.19
C GLN A 109 -6.02 -9.16 5.87
N GLY A 110 -6.59 -7.95 5.87
CA GLY A 110 -6.02 -6.80 6.56
C GLY A 110 -5.91 -7.00 8.07
N ILE A 111 -6.94 -7.57 8.71
CA ILE A 111 -6.92 -7.88 10.14
C ILE A 111 -5.83 -8.94 10.45
N ILE A 112 -5.76 -10.00 9.66
CA ILE A 112 -4.75 -11.05 9.82
C ILE A 112 -3.34 -10.49 9.60
N LEU A 113 -3.16 -9.63 8.58
CA LEU A 113 -1.88 -8.99 8.29
C LEU A 113 -1.41 -8.11 9.45
N ILE A 114 -2.27 -7.24 9.96
CA ILE A 114 -1.95 -6.36 11.09
C ILE A 114 -1.67 -7.18 12.34
N GLY A 115 -2.50 -8.18 12.65
CA GLY A 115 -2.28 -9.09 13.78
C GLY A 115 -0.96 -9.84 13.67
N GLY A 116 -0.65 -10.41 12.51
CA GLY A 116 0.61 -11.09 12.24
C GLY A 116 1.82 -10.15 12.33
N ALA A 117 1.69 -8.93 11.81
CA ALA A 117 2.75 -7.92 11.92
C ALA A 117 3.02 -7.52 13.38
N LEU A 118 1.97 -7.34 14.19
CA LEU A 118 2.14 -7.06 15.62
C LEU A 118 2.84 -8.21 16.34
N VAL A 119 2.40 -9.45 16.11
CA VAL A 119 3.05 -10.64 16.69
C VAL A 119 4.52 -10.72 16.28
N CYS A 120 4.82 -10.52 15.00
CA CYS A 120 6.20 -10.53 14.50
C CYS A 120 7.04 -9.42 15.14
N MET A 121 6.49 -8.22 15.25
CA MET A 121 7.16 -7.09 15.93
C MET A 121 7.45 -7.44 17.40
N PHE A 122 6.49 -8.00 18.14
CA PHE A 122 6.70 -8.39 19.52
C PHE A 122 7.78 -9.46 19.66
N ILE A 123 7.75 -10.51 18.83
CA ILE A 123 8.79 -11.55 18.83
C ILE A 123 10.17 -10.91 18.60
N LEU A 124 10.32 -10.09 17.56
CA LEU A 124 11.59 -9.42 17.26
C LEU A 124 12.09 -8.53 18.41
N LEU A 125 11.19 -7.81 19.08
CA LEU A 125 11.58 -6.94 20.20
C LEU A 125 12.01 -7.70 21.45
N PHE A 126 11.37 -8.84 21.73
CA PHE A 126 11.66 -9.61 22.95
C PHE A 126 12.70 -10.71 22.76
N ASP A 127 12.97 -11.15 21.53
CA ASP A 127 14.00 -12.16 21.24
C ASP A 127 15.43 -11.59 21.22
N MET A 128 15.56 -10.27 21.26
CA MET A 128 16.86 -9.59 21.36
C MET A 128 17.47 -9.81 22.75
N PRO A 129 18.78 -10.14 22.86
CA PRO A 129 19.46 -10.39 24.15
C PRO A 129 19.36 -9.24 25.15
N GLY A 130 19.34 -8.00 24.69
CA GLY A 130 19.17 -6.80 25.53
C GLY A 130 17.76 -6.21 25.50
N GLY A 131 16.79 -6.95 24.94
CA GLY A 131 15.39 -6.54 24.87
C GLY A 131 15.11 -5.32 23.97
N PRO A 132 13.92 -4.71 24.10
CA PRO A 132 13.49 -3.59 23.23
C PRO A 132 14.44 -2.38 23.26
N VAL A 133 15.04 -2.12 24.41
CA VAL A 133 15.95 -0.95 24.59
C VAL A 133 17.17 -1.08 23.68
N GLN A 134 17.73 -2.27 23.57
CA GLN A 134 18.89 -2.51 22.70
C GLN A 134 18.53 -2.33 21.21
N THR A 135 17.36 -2.82 20.78
CA THR A 135 16.88 -2.62 19.40
C THR A 135 16.78 -1.14 19.06
N PHE A 136 16.21 -0.33 19.96
CA PHE A 136 16.10 1.11 19.76
C PHE A 136 17.44 1.83 19.77
N SER A 137 18.40 1.44 20.67
CA SER A 137 19.73 2.08 20.73
C SER A 137 20.52 1.81 19.44
N ILE A 138 20.53 0.58 18.96
CA ILE A 138 21.21 0.23 17.69
C ILE A 138 20.56 0.96 16.51
N ALA A 139 19.23 0.99 16.45
CA ALA A 139 18.52 1.70 15.40
C ALA A 139 18.78 3.21 15.41
N MET A 140 19.00 3.82 16.57
CA MET A 140 19.41 5.24 16.69
C MET A 140 20.87 5.45 16.27
N GLU A 141 21.79 4.58 16.68
CA GLU A 141 23.21 4.64 16.28
C GLU A 141 23.38 4.48 14.77
N ASP A 142 22.64 3.58 14.16
CA ASP A 142 22.60 3.37 12.70
C ASP A 142 21.86 4.49 11.94
N GLY A 143 21.34 5.50 12.62
CA GLY A 143 20.61 6.61 12.00
C GLY A 143 19.30 6.22 11.30
N LYS A 144 18.70 5.06 11.67
CA LYS A 144 17.45 4.57 11.04
C LYS A 144 16.26 5.49 11.27
N PHE A 145 16.25 6.26 12.34
CA PHE A 145 15.22 7.27 12.60
C PHE A 145 15.51 8.63 11.95
N SER A 146 16.59 8.73 11.18
CA SER A 146 16.88 9.94 10.41
C SER A 146 15.85 10.14 9.31
N LEU A 147 15.39 11.38 9.12
CA LEU A 147 14.54 11.78 7.98
C LEU A 147 15.30 11.79 6.65
N GLY A 148 16.55 11.36 6.65
CA GLY A 148 17.43 11.39 5.49
C GLY A 148 18.18 12.70 5.33
N SER A 149 18.90 12.84 4.22
CA SER A 149 19.62 14.07 3.92
C SER A 149 18.66 15.15 3.41
N PHE A 150 18.84 16.38 3.87
CA PHE A 150 18.13 17.56 3.36
C PHE A 150 18.85 18.22 2.17
N GLY A 151 19.78 17.51 1.57
CA GLY A 151 20.52 17.96 0.39
C GLY A 151 19.61 18.21 -0.82
N SER A 152 20.06 19.05 -1.74
CA SER A 152 19.34 19.36 -3.00
C SER A 152 19.58 18.36 -4.13
N SER A 153 20.25 17.23 -3.86
CA SER A 153 20.49 16.19 -4.86
C SER A 153 19.18 15.51 -5.26
N LEU A 154 18.89 15.49 -6.56
CA LEU A 154 17.71 14.80 -7.13
C LEU A 154 18.01 13.34 -7.51
N SER A 155 19.28 12.95 -7.54
CA SER A 155 19.69 11.58 -7.87
C SER A 155 19.75 10.64 -6.66
N GLU A 156 19.75 11.19 -5.45
CA GLU A 156 19.71 10.43 -4.21
C GLU A 156 18.34 10.52 -3.56
N SER A 157 18.01 9.53 -2.72
CA SER A 157 16.77 9.53 -1.96
C SER A 157 16.82 10.57 -0.82
N THR A 158 16.77 11.86 -1.16
CA THR A 158 16.70 12.94 -0.18
C THR A 158 15.28 13.12 0.37
N PHE A 159 15.14 13.84 1.50
CA PHE A 159 13.83 14.17 2.07
C PHE A 159 12.88 14.81 1.03
N TRP A 160 13.38 15.73 0.22
CA TRP A 160 12.59 16.44 -0.80
C TRP A 160 12.10 15.52 -1.92
N VAL A 161 12.95 14.61 -2.39
CA VAL A 161 12.57 13.62 -3.41
C VAL A 161 11.49 12.69 -2.87
N CYS A 162 11.63 12.19 -1.64
CA CYS A 162 10.63 11.33 -1.02
C CYS A 162 9.31 12.06 -0.76
N LEU A 163 9.35 13.33 -0.36
CA LEU A 163 8.17 14.15 -0.15
C LEU A 163 7.40 14.36 -1.45
N ILE A 164 8.09 14.79 -2.51
CA ILE A 164 7.49 14.99 -3.84
C ILE A 164 6.92 13.68 -4.37
N TYR A 165 7.68 12.60 -4.30
CA TYR A 165 7.23 11.27 -4.71
C TYR A 165 5.98 10.83 -3.93
N GLY A 166 5.98 11.01 -2.61
CA GLY A 166 4.83 10.70 -1.76
C GLY A 166 3.57 11.49 -2.16
N ILE A 167 3.70 12.77 -2.45
CA ILE A 167 2.59 13.62 -2.93
C ILE A 167 2.02 13.05 -4.24
N PHE A 168 2.85 12.81 -5.24
CA PHE A 168 2.38 12.33 -6.55
C PHE A 168 1.78 10.92 -6.47
N THR A 169 2.38 10.03 -5.68
CA THR A 169 1.88 8.65 -5.49
C THR A 169 0.51 8.65 -4.80
N ASN A 170 0.33 9.47 -3.77
CA ASN A 170 -0.97 9.57 -3.09
C ASN A 170 -2.02 10.22 -3.98
N LEU A 171 -1.67 11.27 -4.72
CA LEU A 171 -2.57 11.88 -5.69
C LEU A 171 -2.99 10.88 -6.78
N GLN A 172 -2.08 10.03 -7.25
CA GLN A 172 -2.39 8.95 -8.18
C GLN A 172 -3.34 7.93 -7.56
N ASN A 173 -3.07 7.45 -6.36
CA ASN A 173 -3.87 6.41 -5.71
C ASN A 173 -5.29 6.88 -5.43
N TYR A 174 -5.47 8.03 -4.80
CA TYR A 174 -6.79 8.53 -4.39
C TYR A 174 -7.54 9.28 -5.50
N GLY A 175 -6.80 9.91 -6.42
CA GLY A 175 -7.39 10.76 -7.45
C GLY A 175 -7.65 10.08 -8.79
N ILE A 176 -6.87 9.05 -9.17
CA ILE A 176 -6.91 8.52 -10.54
C ILE A 176 -7.09 7.00 -10.57
N ASP A 177 -6.72 6.28 -9.51
CA ASP A 177 -6.79 4.82 -9.49
C ASP A 177 -8.25 4.34 -9.49
N GLN A 178 -8.61 3.59 -10.52
CA GLN A 178 -9.96 3.05 -10.70
C GLN A 178 -10.41 2.17 -9.52
N SER A 179 -9.49 1.45 -8.87
CA SER A 179 -9.82 0.59 -7.73
C SER A 179 -10.34 1.39 -6.54
N TYR A 180 -9.77 2.56 -6.26
CA TYR A 180 -10.25 3.45 -5.21
C TYR A 180 -11.57 4.11 -5.59
N VAL A 181 -11.70 4.57 -6.84
CA VAL A 181 -12.94 5.20 -7.33
C VAL A 181 -14.12 4.24 -7.24
N GLN A 182 -13.96 2.97 -7.61
CA GLN A 182 -15.01 1.96 -7.48
C GLN A 182 -15.43 1.77 -6.01
N ARG A 183 -14.50 1.81 -5.05
CA ARG A 183 -14.80 1.72 -3.62
C ARG A 183 -15.61 2.91 -3.12
N TYR A 184 -15.37 4.13 -3.63
CA TYR A 184 -16.19 5.29 -3.27
C TYR A 184 -17.65 5.11 -3.69
N HIS A 185 -17.91 4.43 -4.79
CA HIS A 185 -19.27 4.14 -5.26
C HIS A 185 -19.95 2.98 -4.48
N THR A 186 -19.21 2.08 -3.85
CA THR A 186 -19.79 0.98 -3.06
C THR A 186 -20.29 1.40 -1.69
N ALA A 187 -19.87 2.54 -1.16
CA ALA A 187 -20.35 3.07 0.11
C ALA A 187 -21.80 3.56 -0.01
N LYS A 188 -22.61 3.36 1.04
CA LYS A 188 -24.05 3.70 1.05
C LYS A 188 -24.28 5.20 0.84
N ASN A 189 -23.47 6.02 1.45
CA ASN A 189 -23.57 7.48 1.37
C ASN A 189 -22.20 8.15 1.32
N GLU A 190 -22.18 9.45 1.02
CA GLU A 190 -20.95 10.23 0.90
C GLU A 190 -20.19 10.34 2.24
N LYS A 191 -20.92 10.39 3.36
CA LYS A 191 -20.28 10.47 4.69
C LYS A 191 -19.50 9.20 5.02
N GLU A 192 -20.07 8.03 4.71
CA GLU A 192 -19.40 6.74 4.88
C GLU A 192 -18.20 6.60 3.95
N ALA A 193 -18.30 7.03 2.69
CA ALA A 193 -17.19 7.03 1.76
C ALA A 193 -16.01 7.89 2.26
N LYS A 194 -16.31 9.13 2.71
CA LYS A 194 -15.31 10.02 3.30
C LYS A 194 -14.69 9.45 4.57
N PHE A 195 -15.52 8.91 5.46
CA PHE A 195 -15.03 8.29 6.69
C PHE A 195 -14.11 7.11 6.41
N SER A 196 -14.48 6.23 5.48
CA SER A 196 -13.66 5.07 5.10
C SER A 196 -12.31 5.48 4.53
N ALA A 197 -12.29 6.49 3.67
CA ALA A 197 -11.04 7.02 3.10
C ALA A 197 -10.14 7.64 4.19
N LEU A 198 -10.72 8.45 5.08
CA LEU A 198 -10.01 9.05 6.21
C LEU A 198 -9.48 8.00 7.18
N PHE A 199 -10.31 7.01 7.53
CA PHE A 199 -9.93 5.93 8.43
C PHE A 199 -8.76 5.14 7.88
N GLY A 200 -8.78 4.82 6.57
CA GLY A 200 -7.67 4.17 5.90
C GLY A 200 -6.37 4.98 5.97
N GLY A 201 -6.44 6.29 5.74
CA GLY A 201 -5.30 7.20 5.85
C GLY A 201 -4.72 7.28 7.27
N TYR A 202 -5.57 7.38 8.29
CA TYR A 202 -5.12 7.38 9.68
C TYR A 202 -4.55 6.04 10.13
N LEU A 203 -5.14 4.92 9.67
CA LEU A 203 -4.64 3.58 9.98
C LEU A 203 -3.29 3.31 9.32
N PHE A 204 -3.00 3.95 8.19
CA PHE A 204 -1.73 3.79 7.50
C PHE A 204 -0.53 4.21 8.36
N ILE A 205 -0.64 5.25 9.18
CA ILE A 205 0.46 5.75 10.02
C ILE A 205 0.95 4.69 11.02
N PRO A 206 0.12 4.16 11.94
CA PRO A 206 0.57 3.18 12.91
C PRO A 206 0.99 1.86 12.25
N VAL A 207 0.32 1.45 11.17
CA VAL A 207 0.68 0.23 10.43
C VAL A 207 2.05 0.40 9.77
N SER A 208 2.33 1.52 9.13
CA SER A 208 3.66 1.81 8.55
C SER A 208 4.74 1.82 9.62
N ALA A 209 4.47 2.37 10.80
CA ALA A 209 5.42 2.35 11.92
C ALA A 209 5.74 0.92 12.38
N VAL A 210 4.73 0.04 12.46
CA VAL A 210 4.93 -1.38 12.80
C VAL A 210 5.81 -2.08 11.75
N PHE A 211 5.51 -1.91 10.47
CA PHE A 211 6.31 -2.50 9.40
C PHE A 211 7.73 -1.96 9.35
N PHE A 212 7.91 -0.67 9.61
CA PHE A 212 9.24 -0.07 9.73
C PHE A 212 10.06 -0.70 10.87
N MET A 213 9.43 -0.90 12.04
CA MET A 213 10.07 -1.57 13.17
C MET A 213 10.43 -3.02 12.85
N ILE A 214 9.57 -3.76 12.17
CA ILE A 214 9.86 -5.13 11.71
C ILE A 214 11.04 -5.14 10.74
N GLY A 215 11.12 -4.17 9.82
CA GLY A 215 12.23 -4.07 8.88
C GLY A 215 13.58 -3.70 9.55
N THR A 216 13.54 -2.93 10.63
CA THR A 216 14.74 -2.50 11.37
C THR A 216 15.26 -3.61 12.31
N GLY A 217 14.37 -4.41 12.91
CA GLY A 217 14.73 -5.46 13.88
C GLY A 217 15.75 -6.46 13.35
N PRO A 218 15.56 -7.14 12.21
CA PRO A 218 16.52 -8.10 11.66
C PRO A 218 17.88 -7.47 11.32
N VAL A 219 17.92 -6.22 10.89
CA VAL A 219 19.18 -5.52 10.63
C VAL A 219 19.96 -5.34 11.93
N SER A 220 19.30 -4.90 12.99
CA SER A 220 19.93 -4.78 14.31
C SER A 220 20.40 -6.15 14.85
N TYR A 221 19.65 -7.22 14.61
CA TYR A 221 20.03 -8.59 15.01
C TYR A 221 21.25 -9.09 14.25
N THR A 222 21.32 -8.87 12.93
CA THR A 222 22.47 -9.29 12.11
C THR A 222 23.75 -8.55 12.48
N HIS A 223 23.68 -7.28 12.86
CA HIS A 223 24.83 -6.52 13.35
C HIS A 223 25.41 -7.05 14.68
N LEU A 224 24.59 -7.74 15.48
CA LEU A 224 25.03 -8.35 16.74
C LEU A 224 25.56 -9.78 16.58
N THR A 225 25.09 -10.51 15.58
CA THR A 225 25.36 -11.95 15.43
C THR A 225 26.37 -12.30 14.36
N LEU A 226 26.66 -11.37 13.46
CA LEU A 226 27.69 -11.54 12.42
C LEU A 226 28.90 -10.68 12.77
N PRO A 227 30.11 -11.28 12.83
CA PRO A 227 31.36 -10.57 13.08
C PRO A 227 31.74 -9.66 11.92
#